data_1ca48a472c79be8e0e708f5a17492885
#
_entry.id   1ca48a472c79be8e0e708f5a17492885
#
_cell.length_a   1.000
_cell.length_b   1.000
_cell.length_c   1.000
_cell.angle_alpha   90.00
_cell.angle_beta   90.00
_cell.angle_gamma   90.00
#
_symmetry.space_group_name_H-M   'P 1'
#
loop_
_entity.id
_entity.type
_entity.pdbx_description
1 polymer ?
#
loop_
_entity_poly.entity_id
_entity_poly.type
_entity_poly.pdbx_seq_one_letter_code
_entity_poly.pdbx_strand_id
1 'polypeptide(L)'
;TPSSRGLGDVYKRQIQLQKKKQQSMEKIMLKSENKIFKNLYNEYGWEIENAIKRDDWKDTKNLILKGREWIINEVKTSELRGRGGAGFSTGLKWSFAPKEVGSRPHYLVINADESEPGTCKDRDILRFEPQKLIEGCLIAGYTVNAHVCYIYIRGEYLNEGKRLQEAIDQAYAKNFLGKNACGSGWDFDIHIHYGAGAYICGEETALLESIEGNKGQPRLKPPFPALVGLYGCPTIVNNVETVAVVPTILRRGGKWFASIGRPKNTGTKIFCISGNVNAPCNVEEEMGIPLKDLIEKHAGGVVGGWDNLQAVIPGGSSMPLLPKKVCDTLTMDFDSLIENKSGLGTAGVVVINKDQDIVECMARIARFYKHESCGQCTPCREGSGWMWRILDRVVKRKAT
;
A
#
# COMPACT_ATOMS: atom_id res chain seq x y z
N THR A 1 25.01 57.61 5.92
CA THR A 1 25.28 56.19 6.25
C THR A 1 24.00 55.49 6.64
N PRO A 2 23.64 54.34 6.04
CA PRO A 2 22.50 53.55 6.49
C PRO A 2 22.75 53.09 7.91
N SER A 3 21.84 53.39 8.81
CA SER A 3 21.96 53.15 10.24
C SER A 3 22.11 51.63 10.52
N SER A 4 22.99 51.29 11.47
CA SER A 4 23.25 49.93 11.98
C SER A 4 21.98 49.23 12.52
N ARG A 5 20.86 49.92 12.67
CA ARG A 5 19.54 49.36 13.01
C ARG A 5 18.90 48.56 11.89
N GLY A 6 19.12 48.89 10.61
CA GLY A 6 18.55 48.16 9.47
C GLY A 6 19.20 46.78 9.23
N LEU A 7 20.51 46.67 9.50
CA LEU A 7 21.23 45.39 9.38
C LEU A 7 20.82 44.37 10.47
N GLY A 8 20.56 44.85 11.69
CA GLY A 8 20.08 44.01 12.78
C GLY A 8 18.69 43.45 12.56
N ASP A 9 17.79 44.20 11.91
CA ASP A 9 16.42 43.72 11.59
C ASP A 9 16.39 42.75 10.41
N VAL A 10 17.25 42.95 9.43
CA VAL A 10 17.41 41.96 8.31
C VAL A 10 17.98 40.65 8.84
N TYR A 11 18.97 40.70 9.74
CA TYR A 11 19.57 39.52 10.36
C TYR A 11 18.56 38.78 11.26
N LYS A 12 17.78 39.50 12.06
CA LYS A 12 16.70 38.92 12.88
C LYS A 12 15.60 38.30 12.03
N ARG A 13 15.21 38.92 10.92
CA ARG A 13 14.25 38.33 9.95
C ARG A 13 14.80 37.07 9.29
N GLN A 14 16.08 37.05 8.92
CA GLN A 14 16.72 35.86 8.36
C GLN A 14 16.78 34.70 9.37
N ILE A 15 17.13 35.00 10.64
CA ILE A 15 17.12 34.00 11.72
C ILE A 15 15.69 33.51 12.01
N GLN A 16 14.68 34.37 11.99
CA GLN A 16 13.28 33.98 12.14
C GLN A 16 12.79 33.16 10.95
N LEU A 17 13.19 33.47 9.73
CA LEU A 17 12.89 32.69 8.52
C LEU A 17 13.60 31.35 8.54
N GLN A 18 14.85 31.30 9.01
CA GLN A 18 15.57 30.04 9.21
C GLN A 18 14.94 29.18 10.31
N LYS A 19 14.57 29.78 11.46
CA LYS A 19 13.84 29.07 12.53
C LYS A 19 12.46 28.58 12.08
N LYS A 20 11.72 29.40 11.32
CA LYS A 20 10.44 28.95 10.70
C LYS A 20 10.64 27.85 9.67
N LYS A 21 11.68 27.93 8.84
CA LYS A 21 12.07 26.84 7.92
C LYS A 21 12.48 25.57 8.68
N GLN A 22 13.26 25.70 9.73
CA GLN A 22 13.69 24.57 10.55
C GLN A 22 12.52 23.96 11.33
N GLN A 23 11.62 24.75 11.91
CA GLN A 23 10.38 24.29 12.51
C GLN A 23 9.38 23.70 11.49
N SER A 24 9.34 24.22 10.25
CA SER A 24 8.55 23.59 9.18
C SER A 24 9.20 22.31 8.68
N MET A 25 10.53 22.19 8.69
CA MET A 25 11.26 20.97 8.34
C MET A 25 11.10 19.86 9.40
N GLU A 26 11.08 20.20 10.70
CA GLU A 26 10.76 19.26 11.79
C GLU A 26 9.28 18.81 11.77
N LYS A 27 8.39 19.61 11.16
CA LYS A 27 6.98 19.28 10.96
C LYS A 27 6.70 18.33 9.78
N ILE A 28 7.68 18.04 8.94
CA ILE A 28 7.50 17.34 7.65
C ILE A 28 7.81 15.84 7.73
N MET A 29 8.36 15.33 8.81
CA MET A 29 8.61 13.90 8.99
C MET A 29 7.63 13.29 9.99
N LEU A 30 7.14 12.09 9.65
CA LEU A 30 6.25 11.34 10.53
C LEU A 30 6.90 11.09 11.89
N LYS A 31 6.29 11.59 12.95
CA LYS A 31 6.77 11.38 14.32
C LYS A 31 6.75 9.88 14.66
N SER A 32 7.77 9.42 15.37
CA SER A 32 7.88 8.00 15.76
C SER A 32 6.65 7.48 16.50
N GLU A 33 5.99 8.32 17.31
CA GLU A 33 4.74 8.00 18.01
C GLU A 33 3.56 7.74 17.07
N ASN A 34 3.58 8.29 15.85
CA ASN A 34 2.54 8.12 14.84
C ASN A 34 2.79 6.95 13.89
N LYS A 35 3.99 6.36 13.92
CA LYS A 35 4.28 5.16 13.12
C LYS A 35 3.41 3.99 13.54
N ILE A 36 2.82 3.32 12.55
CA ILE A 36 2.02 2.13 12.74
C ILE A 36 2.92 0.89 12.71
N PHE A 37 3.85 0.85 11.75
CA PHE A 37 4.77 -0.27 11.54
C PHE A 37 6.08 -0.05 12.30
N LYS A 38 6.06 -0.40 13.60
CA LYS A 38 7.19 -0.14 14.51
C LYS A 38 8.35 -1.13 14.38
N ASN A 39 8.12 -2.28 13.73
CA ASN A 39 9.13 -3.32 13.55
C ASN A 39 9.68 -3.41 12.12
N LEU A 40 9.31 -2.48 11.25
CA LEU A 40 9.79 -2.44 9.88
C LEU A 40 11.34 -2.41 9.90
N TYR A 41 12.01 -3.29 9.13
CA TYR A 41 13.48 -3.48 9.05
C TYR A 41 14.15 -4.13 10.25
N ASN A 42 13.41 -4.56 11.25
CA ASN A 42 13.99 -5.36 12.32
C ASN A 42 13.75 -6.84 12.03
N GLU A 43 14.78 -7.60 11.68
CA GLU A 43 14.67 -9.03 11.37
C GLU A 43 14.22 -9.86 12.57
N TYR A 44 14.43 -9.34 13.78
CA TYR A 44 14.01 -9.95 15.02
C TYR A 44 12.72 -9.28 15.53
N GLY A 45 11.89 -10.05 16.21
CA GLY A 45 10.73 -9.49 16.90
C GLY A 45 9.43 -9.50 16.09
N TRP A 46 9.33 -10.29 15.03
CA TRP A 46 8.10 -10.53 14.28
C TRP A 46 7.18 -11.53 14.98
N GLU A 47 7.73 -12.31 15.93
CA GLU A 47 7.01 -13.33 16.67
C GLU A 47 5.94 -12.71 17.56
N ILE A 48 4.90 -13.51 17.87
CA ILE A 48 3.70 -13.05 18.57
C ILE A 48 3.98 -12.40 19.93
N GLU A 49 4.96 -12.92 20.70
CA GLU A 49 5.30 -12.36 22.01
C GLU A 49 5.86 -10.93 21.91
N ASN A 50 6.63 -10.66 20.86
CA ASN A 50 7.19 -9.33 20.62
C ASN A 50 6.14 -8.40 19.99
N ALA A 51 5.25 -8.93 19.15
CA ALA A 51 4.12 -8.19 18.61
C ALA A 51 3.17 -7.70 19.72
N ILE A 52 2.85 -8.57 20.69
CA ILE A 52 2.05 -8.21 21.87
C ILE A 52 2.72 -7.10 22.69
N LYS A 53 4.05 -7.11 22.86
CA LYS A 53 4.79 -6.01 23.53
C LYS A 53 4.69 -4.68 22.78
N ARG A 54 4.41 -4.70 21.47
CA ARG A 54 4.17 -3.52 20.63
C ARG A 54 2.71 -3.12 20.52
N ASP A 55 1.86 -3.65 21.40
CA ASP A 55 0.41 -3.43 21.46
C ASP A 55 -0.40 -4.12 20.34
N ASP A 56 0.16 -5.03 19.54
CA ASP A 56 -0.64 -5.90 18.69
C ASP A 56 -1.45 -6.88 19.55
N TRP A 57 -2.64 -7.23 19.10
CA TRP A 57 -3.61 -8.07 19.84
C TRP A 57 -4.14 -7.46 21.14
N LYS A 58 -3.71 -6.26 21.51
CA LYS A 58 -4.18 -5.56 22.70
C LYS A 58 -5.63 -5.17 22.53
N ASP A 59 -6.46 -5.56 23.49
CA ASP A 59 -7.90 -5.25 23.53
C ASP A 59 -8.71 -5.69 22.30
N THR A 60 -8.19 -6.57 21.44
CA THR A 60 -8.85 -7.01 20.20
C THR A 60 -10.24 -7.55 20.46
N LYS A 61 -10.42 -8.36 21.51
CA LYS A 61 -11.74 -8.81 21.97
C LYS A 61 -12.71 -7.63 22.16
N ASN A 62 -12.30 -6.63 22.93
CA ASN A 62 -13.15 -5.49 23.25
C ASN A 62 -13.44 -4.61 22.01
N LEU A 63 -12.50 -4.52 21.07
CA LEU A 63 -12.74 -3.84 19.80
C LEU A 63 -13.81 -4.54 18.97
N ILE A 64 -13.77 -5.87 18.88
CA ILE A 64 -14.76 -6.69 18.17
C ILE A 64 -16.13 -6.56 18.85
N LEU A 65 -16.19 -6.63 20.19
CA LEU A 65 -17.45 -6.54 20.95
C LEU A 65 -18.16 -5.18 20.85
N LYS A 66 -17.48 -4.12 20.38
CA LYS A 66 -18.13 -2.85 20.03
C LYS A 66 -19.06 -2.98 18.81
N GLY A 67 -18.93 -4.04 18.04
CA GLY A 67 -19.79 -4.40 16.92
C GLY A 67 -19.39 -3.81 15.57
N ARG A 68 -19.94 -4.41 14.52
CA ARG A 68 -19.60 -4.13 13.10
C ARG A 68 -19.83 -2.69 12.70
N GLU A 69 -20.97 -2.12 13.11
CA GLU A 69 -21.34 -0.73 12.78
C GLU A 69 -20.32 0.26 13.35
N TRP A 70 -19.85 0.03 14.60
CA TRP A 70 -18.84 0.87 15.22
C TRP A 70 -17.51 0.77 14.45
N ILE A 71 -17.05 -0.44 14.11
CA ILE A 71 -15.81 -0.65 13.35
C ILE A 71 -15.90 0.07 11.99
N ILE A 72 -16.99 -0.12 11.25
CA ILE A 72 -17.19 0.54 9.96
C ILE A 72 -17.15 2.06 10.10
N ASN A 73 -17.78 2.60 11.15
CA ASN A 73 -17.83 4.04 11.38
C ASN A 73 -16.45 4.60 11.76
N GLU A 74 -15.64 3.90 12.58
CA GLU A 74 -14.29 4.31 12.89
C GLU A 74 -13.39 4.29 11.64
N VAL A 75 -13.51 3.25 10.80
CA VAL A 75 -12.76 3.18 9.53
C VAL A 75 -13.24 4.24 8.53
N LYS A 76 -14.52 4.59 8.49
CA LYS A 76 -15.02 5.73 7.70
C LYS A 76 -14.49 7.07 8.23
N THR A 77 -14.52 7.25 9.55
CA THR A 77 -14.02 8.48 10.21
C THR A 77 -12.52 8.67 10.00
N SER A 78 -11.77 7.58 9.88
CA SER A 78 -10.34 7.62 9.56
C SER A 78 -10.05 8.08 8.14
N GLU A 79 -11.03 8.09 7.25
CA GLU A 79 -10.88 8.34 5.81
C GLU A 79 -9.85 7.39 5.15
N LEU A 80 -9.61 6.21 5.71
CA LEU A 80 -8.66 5.23 5.17
C LEU A 80 -9.02 4.86 3.73
N ARG A 81 -8.15 5.21 2.81
CA ARG A 81 -8.21 4.78 1.40
C ARG A 81 -7.38 3.52 1.21
N GLY A 82 -7.83 2.60 0.36
CA GLY A 82 -7.13 1.37 0.03
C GLY A 82 -5.68 1.60 -0.41
N ARG A 83 -4.75 0.82 0.15
CA ARG A 83 -3.30 0.93 -0.08
C ARG A 83 -2.78 0.04 -1.22
N GLY A 84 -3.69 -0.70 -1.89
CA GLY A 84 -3.34 -1.59 -3.00
C GLY A 84 -3.22 -0.92 -4.37
N GLY A 85 -3.48 0.39 -4.48
CA GLY A 85 -3.33 1.16 -5.71
C GLY A 85 -4.55 2.01 -6.07
N ALA A 86 -5.76 1.47 -6.03
CA ALA A 86 -6.98 2.16 -6.46
C ALA A 86 -7.45 3.28 -5.50
N GLY A 87 -7.02 3.27 -4.24
CA GLY A 87 -7.37 4.32 -3.29
C GLY A 87 -8.86 4.42 -2.93
N PHE A 88 -9.64 3.36 -3.09
CA PHE A 88 -11.06 3.36 -2.73
C PHE A 88 -11.26 3.41 -1.21
N SER A 89 -12.29 4.09 -0.72
CA SER A 89 -12.58 4.19 0.72
C SER A 89 -12.83 2.82 1.34
N THR A 90 -12.01 2.44 2.31
CA THR A 90 -12.07 1.11 2.96
C THR A 90 -13.35 0.94 3.76
N GLY A 91 -13.73 1.94 4.56
CA GLY A 91 -14.96 1.88 5.35
C GLY A 91 -16.23 1.86 4.50
N LEU A 92 -16.22 2.54 3.35
CA LEU A 92 -17.31 2.45 2.39
C LEU A 92 -17.36 1.06 1.73
N LYS A 93 -16.21 0.50 1.33
CA LYS A 93 -16.14 -0.86 0.77
C LYS A 93 -16.71 -1.90 1.74
N TRP A 94 -16.37 -1.83 3.01
CA TRP A 94 -16.88 -2.75 4.03
C TRP A 94 -18.38 -2.60 4.26
N SER A 95 -18.94 -1.39 4.11
CA SER A 95 -20.39 -1.18 4.24
C SER A 95 -21.20 -1.77 3.08
N PHE A 96 -20.58 -2.22 2.00
CA PHE A 96 -21.24 -2.94 0.90
C PHE A 96 -21.42 -4.43 1.17
N ALA A 97 -20.73 -4.99 2.17
CA ALA A 97 -20.94 -6.37 2.57
C ALA A 97 -22.39 -6.55 3.06
N PRO A 98 -23.11 -7.60 2.60
CA PRO A 98 -24.47 -7.85 3.04
C PRO A 98 -24.54 -7.96 4.57
N LYS A 99 -25.54 -7.29 5.18
CA LYS A 99 -25.72 -7.30 6.63
C LYS A 99 -26.26 -8.63 7.13
N GLU A 100 -27.13 -9.24 6.34
CA GLU A 100 -27.72 -10.55 6.66
C GLU A 100 -26.88 -11.66 6.01
N VAL A 101 -26.49 -12.62 6.82
CA VAL A 101 -25.86 -13.85 6.34
C VAL A 101 -26.98 -14.73 5.82
N GLY A 102 -27.14 -14.79 4.49
CA GLY A 102 -28.04 -15.74 3.84
C GLY A 102 -27.54 -17.19 3.96
N SER A 103 -27.98 -18.05 3.06
CA SER A 103 -27.52 -19.45 3.01
C SER A 103 -26.08 -19.64 2.52
N ARG A 104 -25.45 -18.59 1.98
CA ARG A 104 -24.08 -18.63 1.44
C ARG A 104 -23.08 -17.99 2.43
N PRO A 105 -21.89 -18.59 2.63
CA PRO A 105 -20.86 -18.01 3.46
C PRO A 105 -20.34 -16.69 2.86
N HIS A 106 -19.79 -15.82 3.69
CA HIS A 106 -19.02 -14.64 3.26
C HIS A 106 -17.53 -14.95 3.36
N TYR A 107 -16.75 -14.38 2.46
CA TYR A 107 -15.30 -14.52 2.46
C TYR A 107 -14.59 -13.18 2.58
N LEU A 108 -13.50 -13.18 3.33
CA LEU A 108 -12.49 -12.15 3.28
C LEU A 108 -11.32 -12.68 2.43
N VAL A 109 -10.84 -11.87 1.50
CA VAL A 109 -9.65 -12.20 0.72
C VAL A 109 -8.63 -11.09 0.85
N ILE A 110 -7.42 -11.45 1.25
CA ILE A 110 -6.31 -10.51 1.34
C ILE A 110 -5.45 -10.65 0.10
N ASN A 111 -5.34 -9.56 -0.64
CA ASN A 111 -4.47 -9.46 -1.79
C ASN A 111 -3.04 -9.17 -1.32
N ALA A 112 -2.22 -10.21 -1.31
CA ALA A 112 -0.77 -10.18 -1.08
C ALA A 112 0.00 -10.56 -2.37
N ASP A 113 -0.64 -10.44 -3.54
CA ASP A 113 0.00 -10.58 -4.85
C ASP A 113 0.68 -9.27 -5.25
N GLU A 114 1.78 -8.98 -4.58
CA GLU A 114 2.55 -7.75 -4.79
C GLU A 114 3.52 -7.94 -5.97
N SER A 115 3.02 -7.72 -7.17
CA SER A 115 3.76 -7.93 -8.42
C SER A 115 4.03 -6.64 -9.20
N GLU A 116 3.57 -5.48 -8.69
CA GLU A 116 3.79 -4.17 -9.32
C GLU A 116 5.28 -3.78 -9.25
N PRO A 117 5.99 -3.61 -10.39
CA PRO A 117 7.38 -3.19 -10.38
C PRO A 117 7.60 -1.86 -9.67
N GLY A 118 8.56 -1.83 -8.76
CA GLY A 118 8.83 -0.70 -7.87
C GLY A 118 8.19 -0.82 -6.49
N THR A 119 7.39 -1.87 -6.22
CA THR A 119 6.64 -2.06 -4.98
C THR A 119 7.10 -3.29 -4.22
N CYS A 120 7.35 -3.15 -2.92
CA CYS A 120 7.75 -4.25 -2.01
C CYS A 120 7.35 -3.98 -0.54
N LYS A 121 6.32 -3.20 -0.31
CA LYS A 121 5.83 -2.82 1.03
C LYS A 121 5.07 -3.95 1.75
N ASP A 122 4.26 -4.70 1.01
CA ASP A 122 3.49 -5.81 1.56
C ASP A 122 4.41 -6.96 1.96
N ARG A 123 5.48 -7.19 1.16
CA ARG A 123 6.56 -8.10 1.51
C ARG A 123 7.17 -7.79 2.87
N ASP A 124 7.45 -6.52 3.14
CA ASP A 124 8.06 -6.11 4.40
C ASP A 124 7.07 -6.22 5.57
N ILE A 125 5.77 -5.96 5.37
CA ILE A 125 4.74 -6.24 6.38
C ILE A 125 4.71 -7.74 6.71
N LEU A 126 4.71 -8.60 5.70
CA LEU A 126 4.72 -10.06 5.89
C LEU A 126 5.97 -10.55 6.62
N ARG A 127 7.12 -9.88 6.42
CA ARG A 127 8.39 -10.22 7.07
C ARG A 127 8.49 -9.75 8.51
N PHE A 128 8.06 -8.53 8.78
CA PHE A 128 8.41 -7.82 10.01
C PHE A 128 7.21 -7.56 10.92
N GLU A 129 5.99 -7.55 10.38
CA GLU A 129 4.75 -7.23 11.12
C GLU A 129 3.58 -8.19 10.78
N PRO A 130 3.83 -9.52 10.58
CA PRO A 130 2.78 -10.44 10.16
C PRO A 130 1.61 -10.49 11.14
N GLN A 131 1.86 -10.35 12.44
CA GLN A 131 0.83 -10.39 13.48
C GLN A 131 -0.17 -9.25 13.36
N LYS A 132 0.30 -8.07 12.93
CA LYS A 132 -0.55 -6.90 12.67
C LYS A 132 -1.53 -7.16 11.52
N LEU A 133 -1.08 -7.83 10.47
CA LEU A 133 -1.94 -8.26 9.36
C LEU A 133 -2.96 -9.30 9.84
N ILE A 134 -2.53 -10.32 10.58
CA ILE A 134 -3.39 -11.42 11.05
C ILE A 134 -4.49 -10.87 11.97
N GLU A 135 -4.16 -9.99 12.90
CA GLU A 135 -5.13 -9.30 13.74
C GLU A 135 -6.12 -8.46 12.90
N GLY A 136 -5.60 -7.74 11.93
CA GLY A 136 -6.42 -6.98 10.98
C GLY A 136 -7.38 -7.86 10.19
N CYS A 137 -6.96 -9.07 9.80
CA CYS A 137 -7.81 -10.05 9.12
C CYS A 137 -8.98 -10.51 10.02
N LEU A 138 -8.73 -10.80 11.30
CA LEU A 138 -9.79 -11.16 12.24
C LEU A 138 -10.83 -10.03 12.37
N ILE A 139 -10.38 -8.80 12.57
CA ILE A 139 -11.25 -7.63 12.71
C ILE A 139 -12.05 -7.39 11.41
N ALA A 140 -11.38 -7.43 10.26
CA ALA A 140 -12.04 -7.25 8.97
C ALA A 140 -13.04 -8.38 8.69
N GLY A 141 -12.65 -9.65 8.95
CA GLY A 141 -13.52 -10.82 8.80
C GLY A 141 -14.80 -10.69 9.63
N TYR A 142 -14.68 -10.39 10.91
CA TYR A 142 -15.82 -10.10 11.77
C TYR A 142 -16.71 -8.99 11.17
N THR A 143 -16.10 -7.92 10.71
CA THR A 143 -16.83 -6.74 10.21
C THR A 143 -17.65 -7.04 8.96
N VAL A 144 -17.16 -7.91 8.07
CA VAL A 144 -17.84 -8.25 6.82
C VAL A 144 -18.58 -9.59 6.86
N ASN A 145 -18.82 -10.15 8.05
CA ASN A 145 -19.47 -11.45 8.30
C ASN A 145 -18.72 -12.67 7.72
N ALA A 146 -17.41 -12.57 7.52
CA ALA A 146 -16.61 -13.67 7.03
C ALA A 146 -16.02 -14.50 8.18
N HIS A 147 -16.24 -15.82 8.15
CA HIS A 147 -15.59 -16.77 9.07
C HIS A 147 -14.29 -17.33 8.52
N VAL A 148 -14.02 -17.11 7.22
CA VAL A 148 -12.83 -17.60 6.54
C VAL A 148 -12.16 -16.46 5.78
N CYS A 149 -10.84 -16.40 5.93
CA CYS A 149 -9.98 -15.50 5.18
C CYS A 149 -8.98 -16.30 4.33
N TYR A 150 -8.89 -15.97 3.07
CA TYR A 150 -7.80 -16.41 2.21
C TYR A 150 -6.79 -15.28 2.02
N ILE A 151 -5.52 -15.53 2.36
CA ILE A 151 -4.42 -14.62 2.01
C ILE A 151 -3.78 -15.16 0.73
N TYR A 152 -4.06 -14.48 -0.38
CA TYR A 152 -3.47 -14.83 -1.67
C TYR A 152 -2.10 -14.17 -1.78
N ILE A 153 -1.05 -14.98 -1.65
CA ILE A 153 0.33 -14.50 -1.64
C ILE A 153 1.01 -14.76 -2.99
N ARG A 154 1.81 -13.80 -3.43
CA ARG A 154 2.63 -13.92 -4.65
C ARG A 154 3.48 -15.19 -4.61
N GLY A 155 3.51 -15.96 -5.71
CA GLY A 155 4.20 -17.25 -5.76
C GLY A 155 5.69 -17.20 -5.43
N GLU A 156 6.35 -16.07 -5.72
CA GLU A 156 7.78 -15.86 -5.43
C GLU A 156 8.07 -15.55 -3.96
N TYR A 157 7.05 -15.24 -3.15
CA TYR A 157 7.21 -14.90 -1.73
C TYR A 157 7.24 -16.15 -0.82
N LEU A 158 8.11 -17.11 -1.14
CA LEU A 158 8.20 -18.38 -0.41
C LEU A 158 8.62 -18.21 1.05
N ASN A 159 9.60 -17.36 1.32
CA ASN A 159 10.08 -17.12 2.69
C ASN A 159 9.06 -16.31 3.51
N GLU A 160 8.42 -15.32 2.87
CA GLU A 160 7.36 -14.52 3.46
C GLU A 160 6.14 -15.40 3.78
N GLY A 161 5.78 -16.31 2.88
CA GLY A 161 4.69 -17.25 3.07
C GLY A 161 4.95 -18.23 4.22
N LYS A 162 6.17 -18.76 4.35
CA LYS A 162 6.56 -19.60 5.49
C LYS A 162 6.46 -18.83 6.80
N ARG A 163 7.02 -17.62 6.88
CA ARG A 163 6.94 -16.77 8.07
C ARG A 163 5.50 -16.41 8.42
N LEU A 164 4.68 -16.10 7.41
CA LEU A 164 3.25 -15.84 7.63
C LEU A 164 2.53 -17.07 8.19
N GLN A 165 2.83 -18.28 7.68
CA GLN A 165 2.24 -19.51 8.23
C GLN A 165 2.65 -19.72 9.69
N GLU A 166 3.94 -19.56 10.01
CA GLU A 166 4.43 -19.65 11.40
C GLU A 166 3.74 -18.62 12.31
N ALA A 167 3.51 -17.41 11.82
CA ALA A 167 2.80 -16.38 12.57
C ALA A 167 1.31 -16.72 12.77
N ILE A 168 0.65 -17.32 11.79
CA ILE A 168 -0.72 -17.83 11.89
C ILE A 168 -0.79 -18.95 12.93
N ASP A 169 0.15 -19.91 12.90
CA ASP A 169 0.20 -21.03 13.83
C ASP A 169 0.39 -20.52 15.28
N GLN A 170 1.23 -19.50 15.47
CA GLN A 170 1.38 -18.83 16.77
C GLN A 170 0.07 -18.17 17.24
N ALA A 171 -0.69 -17.55 16.33
CA ALA A 171 -1.97 -16.95 16.68
C ALA A 171 -3.03 -18.00 17.06
N TYR A 172 -3.06 -19.15 16.37
CA TYR A 172 -3.89 -20.29 16.79
C TYR A 172 -3.49 -20.84 18.17
N ALA A 173 -2.20 -20.99 18.43
CA ALA A 173 -1.69 -21.48 19.72
C ALA A 173 -2.08 -20.56 20.90
N LYS A 174 -2.30 -19.27 20.64
CA LYS A 174 -2.78 -18.28 21.62
C LYS A 174 -4.32 -18.17 21.69
N ASN A 175 -5.06 -18.97 20.94
CA ASN A 175 -6.51 -18.84 20.77
C ASN A 175 -6.94 -17.45 20.21
N PHE A 176 -6.09 -16.82 19.43
CA PHE A 176 -6.44 -15.58 18.74
C PHE A 176 -7.20 -15.84 17.43
N LEU A 177 -7.08 -17.06 16.90
CA LEU A 177 -7.79 -17.58 15.74
C LEU A 177 -8.52 -18.88 16.10
N GLY A 178 -9.32 -19.40 15.19
CA GLY A 178 -10.12 -20.61 15.33
C GLY A 178 -11.46 -20.35 16.00
N LYS A 179 -11.93 -21.32 16.78
CA LYS A 179 -13.19 -21.20 17.52
C LYS A 179 -13.07 -20.14 18.62
N ASN A 180 -14.11 -19.29 18.70
CA ASN A 180 -14.16 -18.22 19.69
C ASN A 180 -12.89 -17.36 19.70
N ALA A 181 -12.43 -16.94 18.53
CA ALA A 181 -11.20 -16.18 18.33
C ALA A 181 -11.08 -15.00 19.30
N CYS A 182 -9.97 -14.86 19.98
CA CYS A 182 -9.74 -13.87 21.05
C CYS A 182 -10.80 -13.90 22.19
N GLY A 183 -11.60 -14.92 22.32
CA GLY A 183 -12.73 -14.97 23.26
C GLY A 183 -13.88 -14.01 22.90
N SER A 184 -14.03 -13.67 21.64
CA SER A 184 -15.01 -12.72 21.10
C SER A 184 -16.38 -13.34 20.78
N GLY A 185 -16.51 -14.66 20.82
CA GLY A 185 -17.68 -15.40 20.32
C GLY A 185 -17.71 -15.57 18.81
N TRP A 186 -16.69 -15.12 18.09
CA TRP A 186 -16.58 -15.24 16.64
C TRP A 186 -15.57 -16.32 16.25
N ASP A 187 -15.98 -17.26 15.39
CA ASP A 187 -15.08 -18.26 14.84
C ASP A 187 -14.42 -17.70 13.57
N PHE A 188 -13.10 -17.85 13.45
CA PHE A 188 -12.39 -17.28 12.32
C PHE A 188 -11.12 -18.07 11.96
N ASP A 189 -11.02 -18.46 10.70
CA ASP A 189 -9.90 -19.21 10.16
C ASP A 189 -9.19 -18.45 9.04
N ILE A 190 -7.87 -18.60 8.96
CA ILE A 190 -7.03 -18.00 7.92
C ILE A 190 -6.30 -19.10 7.16
N HIS A 191 -6.35 -19.03 5.83
CA HIS A 191 -5.63 -19.92 4.93
C HIS A 191 -4.75 -19.12 3.98
N ILE A 192 -3.53 -19.60 3.73
CA ILE A 192 -2.64 -19.05 2.72
C ILE A 192 -2.89 -19.76 1.40
N HIS A 193 -3.08 -19.01 0.33
CA HIS A 193 -3.12 -19.50 -1.04
C HIS A 193 -1.95 -18.92 -1.83
N TYR A 194 -1.09 -19.79 -2.35
CA TYR A 194 0.05 -19.34 -3.16
C TYR A 194 -0.37 -19.14 -4.60
N GLY A 195 -0.13 -17.94 -5.14
CA GLY A 195 -0.25 -17.65 -6.56
C GLY A 195 0.89 -18.30 -7.37
N ALA A 196 0.80 -18.21 -8.68
CA ALA A 196 1.79 -18.76 -9.61
C ALA A 196 2.64 -17.68 -10.30
N GLY A 197 2.74 -16.48 -9.73
CA GLY A 197 3.59 -15.39 -10.20
C GLY A 197 3.00 -14.53 -11.33
N ALA A 198 1.72 -14.63 -11.63
CA ALA A 198 1.07 -13.82 -12.67
C ALA A 198 0.68 -12.45 -12.13
N TYR A 199 1.22 -11.37 -12.71
CA TYR A 199 0.92 -9.97 -12.35
C TYR A 199 -0.59 -9.67 -12.33
N ILE A 200 -1.34 -10.21 -13.31
CA ILE A 200 -2.79 -9.95 -13.40
C ILE A 200 -3.57 -10.43 -12.19
N CYS A 201 -3.07 -11.41 -11.43
CA CYS A 201 -3.72 -11.91 -10.22
C CYS A 201 -3.67 -10.90 -9.05
N GLY A 202 -3.00 -9.75 -9.22
CA GLY A 202 -3.18 -8.56 -8.37
C GLY A 202 -4.50 -7.82 -8.61
N GLU A 203 -5.17 -8.02 -9.76
CA GLU A 203 -6.54 -7.53 -9.96
C GLU A 203 -7.53 -8.41 -9.17
N GLU A 204 -8.46 -7.77 -8.43
CA GLU A 204 -9.28 -8.48 -7.42
C GLU A 204 -10.09 -9.66 -8.00
N THR A 205 -10.61 -9.56 -9.22
CA THR A 205 -11.44 -10.64 -9.80
C THR A 205 -10.60 -11.73 -10.47
N ALA A 206 -9.45 -11.37 -11.06
CA ALA A 206 -8.48 -12.34 -11.55
C ALA A 206 -7.86 -13.17 -10.40
N LEU A 207 -7.65 -12.54 -9.25
CA LEU A 207 -7.24 -13.23 -8.02
C LEU A 207 -8.29 -14.24 -7.57
N LEU A 208 -9.58 -13.88 -7.59
CA LEU A 208 -10.67 -14.81 -7.25
C LEU A 208 -10.73 -16.00 -8.23
N GLU A 209 -10.60 -15.74 -9.54
CA GLU A 209 -10.51 -16.81 -10.54
C GLU A 209 -9.35 -17.77 -10.25
N SER A 210 -8.20 -17.24 -9.87
CA SER A 210 -7.02 -18.04 -9.54
C SER A 210 -7.24 -18.91 -8.29
N ILE A 211 -7.87 -18.38 -7.22
CA ILE A 211 -8.22 -19.19 -6.04
C ILE A 211 -9.19 -20.32 -6.41
N GLU A 212 -10.13 -20.05 -7.30
CA GLU A 212 -11.11 -21.05 -7.80
C GLU A 212 -10.49 -22.11 -8.72
N GLY A 213 -9.19 -22.00 -9.04
CA GLY A 213 -8.49 -22.91 -9.94
C GLY A 213 -8.71 -22.63 -11.43
N ASN A 214 -9.27 -21.48 -11.75
CA ASN A 214 -9.49 -21.02 -13.11
C ASN A 214 -8.29 -20.20 -13.61
N LYS A 215 -8.28 -19.93 -14.93
CA LYS A 215 -7.32 -18.99 -15.51
C LYS A 215 -7.50 -17.60 -14.89
N GLY A 216 -6.41 -17.00 -14.41
CA GLY A 216 -6.40 -15.67 -13.80
C GLY A 216 -6.75 -14.58 -14.82
N GLN A 217 -8.01 -14.41 -15.11
CA GLN A 217 -8.53 -13.34 -15.97
C GLN A 217 -9.61 -12.56 -15.25
N PRO A 218 -9.66 -11.22 -15.37
CA PRO A 218 -10.67 -10.40 -14.74
C PRO A 218 -12.10 -10.77 -15.15
N ARG A 219 -13.04 -10.67 -14.19
CA ARG A 219 -14.48 -10.79 -14.43
C ARG A 219 -15.06 -9.45 -14.87
N LEU A 220 -16.18 -9.51 -15.58
CA LEU A 220 -16.99 -8.32 -15.86
C LEU A 220 -17.65 -7.82 -14.56
N LYS A 221 -17.72 -6.52 -14.40
CA LYS A 221 -18.41 -5.82 -13.31
C LYS A 221 -19.51 -4.92 -13.90
N PRO A 222 -20.75 -4.93 -13.43
CA PRO A 222 -21.32 -5.76 -12.36
C PRO A 222 -21.52 -7.23 -12.78
N PRO A 223 -21.64 -8.18 -11.82
CA PRO A 223 -21.70 -8.00 -10.36
C PRO A 223 -20.33 -7.73 -9.71
N PHE A 224 -20.35 -6.96 -8.63
CA PHE A 224 -19.13 -6.72 -7.83
C PHE A 224 -18.90 -7.86 -6.84
N PRO A 225 -17.63 -8.15 -6.44
CA PRO A 225 -17.30 -9.24 -5.52
C PRO A 225 -18.03 -9.18 -4.17
N ALA A 226 -18.39 -8.00 -3.69
CA ALA A 226 -19.17 -7.83 -2.47
C ALA A 226 -20.53 -8.57 -2.50
N LEU A 227 -21.07 -8.81 -3.69
CA LEU A 227 -22.31 -9.56 -3.90
C LEU A 227 -22.07 -10.95 -4.48
N VAL A 228 -21.15 -11.07 -5.44
CA VAL A 228 -20.83 -12.33 -6.14
C VAL A 228 -19.33 -12.39 -6.37
N GLY A 229 -18.61 -12.95 -5.40
CA GLY A 229 -17.17 -13.08 -5.38
C GLY A 229 -16.71 -14.53 -5.42
N LEU A 230 -15.87 -14.92 -4.47
CA LEU A 230 -15.26 -16.24 -4.38
C LEU A 230 -16.34 -17.33 -4.28
N TYR A 231 -16.27 -18.32 -5.16
CA TYR A 231 -17.24 -19.43 -5.28
C TYR A 231 -18.71 -18.93 -5.40
N GLY A 232 -18.91 -17.77 -6.02
CA GLY A 232 -20.22 -17.14 -6.15
C GLY A 232 -20.76 -16.53 -4.85
N CYS A 233 -19.96 -16.43 -3.80
CA CYS A 233 -20.33 -15.95 -2.47
C CYS A 233 -19.94 -14.47 -2.26
N PRO A 234 -20.62 -13.73 -1.39
CA PRO A 234 -20.19 -12.37 -1.03
C PRO A 234 -18.75 -12.36 -0.53
N THR A 235 -17.92 -11.50 -1.12
CA THR A 235 -16.48 -11.47 -0.85
C THR A 235 -15.97 -10.04 -0.79
N ILE A 236 -15.21 -9.71 0.25
CA ILE A 236 -14.47 -8.47 0.34
C ILE A 236 -12.99 -8.76 0.10
N VAL A 237 -12.40 -8.11 -0.91
CA VAL A 237 -10.97 -8.20 -1.21
C VAL A 237 -10.27 -6.94 -0.71
N ASN A 238 -9.22 -7.08 0.09
CA ASN A 238 -8.41 -5.96 0.59
C ASN A 238 -6.91 -6.23 0.43
N ASN A 239 -6.12 -5.17 0.25
CA ASN A 239 -4.67 -5.25 0.25
C ASN A 239 -4.10 -5.44 1.68
N VAL A 240 -2.92 -6.05 1.78
CA VAL A 240 -2.20 -6.30 3.04
C VAL A 240 -2.05 -5.05 3.89
N GLU A 241 -1.45 -3.97 3.36
CA GLU A 241 -1.20 -2.74 4.11
C GLU A 241 -2.52 -2.10 4.60
N THR A 242 -3.57 -2.16 3.78
CA THR A 242 -4.89 -1.63 4.15
C THR A 242 -5.43 -2.29 5.41
N VAL A 243 -5.33 -3.60 5.51
CA VAL A 243 -5.88 -4.36 6.62
C VAL A 243 -4.98 -4.27 7.86
N ALA A 244 -3.67 -4.28 7.66
CA ALA A 244 -2.69 -4.20 8.74
C ALA A 244 -2.75 -2.89 9.56
N VAL A 245 -3.21 -1.78 8.98
CA VAL A 245 -3.33 -0.51 9.73
C VAL A 245 -4.61 -0.42 10.59
N VAL A 246 -5.64 -1.21 10.28
CA VAL A 246 -6.95 -1.12 10.95
C VAL A 246 -6.90 -1.34 12.46
N PRO A 247 -6.20 -2.35 13.02
CA PRO A 247 -6.14 -2.53 14.46
C PRO A 247 -5.64 -1.28 15.19
N THR A 248 -4.62 -0.62 14.67
CA THR A 248 -4.09 0.63 15.24
C THR A 248 -5.08 1.79 15.13
N ILE A 249 -5.80 1.89 14.02
CA ILE A 249 -6.86 2.90 13.84
C ILE A 249 -7.94 2.72 14.92
N LEU A 250 -8.41 1.49 15.15
CA LEU A 250 -9.47 1.23 16.12
C LEU A 250 -9.04 1.48 17.57
N ARG A 251 -7.76 1.22 17.91
CA ARG A 251 -7.19 1.50 19.24
C ARG A 251 -7.03 2.99 19.50
N ARG A 252 -6.58 3.75 18.50
CA ARG A 252 -6.26 5.18 18.64
C ARG A 252 -7.41 6.09 18.20
N GLY A 253 -8.41 5.54 17.53
CA GLY A 253 -9.58 6.24 16.99
C GLY A 253 -9.40 6.72 15.55
N GLY A 254 -10.49 6.69 14.77
CA GLY A 254 -10.48 7.13 13.37
C GLY A 254 -10.06 8.60 13.22
N LYS A 255 -10.46 9.47 14.15
CA LYS A 255 -10.07 10.89 14.15
C LYS A 255 -8.56 11.10 14.31
N TRP A 256 -7.89 10.25 15.10
CA TRP A 256 -6.43 10.29 15.20
C TRP A 256 -5.77 10.04 13.84
N PHE A 257 -6.19 8.97 13.15
CA PHE A 257 -5.63 8.66 11.83
C PHE A 257 -5.93 9.76 10.81
N ALA A 258 -7.15 10.33 10.85
CA ALA A 258 -7.56 11.44 10.00
C ALA A 258 -6.79 12.74 10.29
N SER A 259 -6.16 12.88 11.46
CA SER A 259 -5.34 14.05 11.80
C SER A 259 -3.92 14.00 11.22
N ILE A 260 -3.51 12.85 10.66
CA ILE A 260 -2.23 12.65 10.00
C ILE A 260 -2.44 12.82 8.50
N GLY A 261 -1.50 13.47 7.83
CA GLY A 261 -1.59 13.72 6.39
C GLY A 261 -2.48 14.93 6.04
N ARG A 262 -3.16 14.84 4.91
CA ARG A 262 -4.02 15.91 4.37
C ARG A 262 -5.48 15.47 4.35
N PRO A 263 -6.45 16.39 4.42
CA PRO A 263 -7.88 16.06 4.29
C PRO A 263 -8.14 15.19 3.06
N LYS A 264 -8.94 14.13 3.19
CA LYS A 264 -9.24 13.11 2.17
C LYS A 264 -8.03 12.26 1.72
N ASN A 265 -6.83 12.58 2.18
CA ASN A 265 -5.59 11.83 1.95
C ASN A 265 -4.90 11.63 3.31
N THR A 266 -5.54 10.89 4.18
CA THR A 266 -5.21 10.80 5.60
C THR A 266 -4.31 9.62 5.93
N GLY A 267 -3.70 9.70 7.09
CA GLY A 267 -2.92 8.64 7.69
C GLY A 267 -1.52 8.50 7.13
N THR A 268 -0.95 7.34 7.41
CA THR A 268 0.38 6.96 6.95
C THR A 268 0.33 6.06 5.72
N LYS A 269 1.45 5.97 5.02
CA LYS A 269 1.65 5.10 3.86
C LYS A 269 3.09 4.61 3.85
N ILE A 270 3.30 3.34 3.48
CA ILE A 270 4.65 2.86 3.19
C ILE A 270 4.98 3.21 1.73
N PHE A 271 6.04 4.01 1.55
CA PHE A 271 6.60 4.36 0.26
C PHE A 271 7.80 3.48 -0.04
N CYS A 272 7.85 2.90 -1.24
CA CYS A 272 8.98 2.11 -1.71
C CYS A 272 9.82 2.98 -2.66
N ILE A 273 11.00 3.42 -2.23
CA ILE A 273 11.83 4.34 -2.99
C ILE A 273 12.99 3.58 -3.62
N SER A 274 13.11 3.64 -4.94
CA SER A 274 14.11 2.90 -5.72
C SER A 274 14.55 3.65 -6.99
N GLY A 275 15.31 3.00 -7.85
CA GLY A 275 15.89 3.60 -9.04
C GLY A 275 17.20 4.33 -8.72
N ASN A 276 17.42 5.48 -9.33
CA ASN A 276 18.68 6.23 -9.20
C ASN A 276 18.70 7.09 -7.93
N VAL A 277 18.63 6.47 -6.77
CA VAL A 277 18.78 7.09 -5.44
C VAL A 277 19.98 6.50 -4.71
N ASN A 278 20.56 7.26 -3.76
CA ASN A 278 21.76 6.83 -3.05
C ASN A 278 21.51 5.68 -2.07
N ALA A 279 20.32 5.60 -1.46
CA ALA A 279 19.95 4.58 -0.49
C ALA A 279 18.50 4.11 -0.71
N PRO A 280 18.25 3.16 -1.63
CA PRO A 280 16.91 2.61 -1.83
C PRO A 280 16.33 2.07 -0.52
N CYS A 281 15.06 2.39 -0.23
CA CYS A 281 14.41 2.00 1.03
C CYS A 281 12.89 1.94 0.90
N ASN A 282 12.27 1.24 1.86
CA ASN A 282 10.86 1.42 2.16
C ASN A 282 10.73 2.26 3.43
N VAL A 283 9.79 3.16 3.47
CA VAL A 283 9.61 4.04 4.64
C VAL A 283 8.14 4.33 4.87
N GLU A 284 7.71 4.30 6.13
CA GLU A 284 6.40 4.78 6.52
C GLU A 284 6.46 6.28 6.76
N GLU A 285 5.64 7.02 6.00
CA GLU A 285 5.49 8.47 6.10
C GLU A 285 4.03 8.90 6.02
N GLU A 286 3.75 10.15 6.36
CA GLU A 286 2.41 10.71 6.24
C GLU A 286 2.03 10.95 4.78
N MET A 287 0.75 10.77 4.49
CA MET A 287 0.18 11.10 3.19
C MET A 287 0.30 12.60 2.91
N GLY A 288 0.81 12.95 1.72
CA GLY A 288 1.02 14.34 1.32
C GLY A 288 2.42 14.89 1.65
N ILE A 289 3.36 14.02 2.04
CA ILE A 289 4.77 14.41 2.11
C ILE A 289 5.25 14.93 0.74
N PRO A 290 6.02 16.04 0.68
CA PRO A 290 6.63 16.47 -0.57
C PRO A 290 7.54 15.39 -1.17
N LEU A 291 7.39 15.10 -2.47
CA LEU A 291 8.19 14.07 -3.15
C LEU A 291 9.69 14.30 -3.01
N LYS A 292 10.14 15.57 -3.11
CA LYS A 292 11.54 15.92 -2.93
C LYS A 292 12.03 15.56 -1.53
N ASP A 293 11.27 15.91 -0.49
CA ASP A 293 11.62 15.58 0.89
C ASP A 293 11.66 14.07 1.13
N LEU A 294 10.71 13.34 0.56
CA LEU A 294 10.67 11.88 0.64
C LEU A 294 11.96 11.25 0.07
N ILE A 295 12.40 11.70 -1.10
CA ILE A 295 13.61 11.18 -1.75
C ILE A 295 14.88 11.64 -1.03
N GLU A 296 14.99 12.93 -0.70
CA GLU A 296 16.22 13.49 -0.12
C GLU A 296 16.47 13.02 1.32
N LYS A 297 15.42 12.97 2.15
CA LYS A 297 15.56 12.65 3.58
C LYS A 297 15.66 11.15 3.86
N HIS A 298 14.96 10.32 3.09
CA HIS A 298 14.91 8.88 3.34
C HIS A 298 15.82 8.07 2.44
N ALA A 299 15.89 8.43 1.14
CA ALA A 299 16.70 7.69 0.16
C ALA A 299 18.06 8.32 -0.13
N GLY A 300 18.52 9.29 0.68
CA GLY A 300 19.81 9.94 0.53
C GLY A 300 19.93 10.81 -0.73
N GLY A 301 18.79 11.16 -1.35
CA GLY A 301 18.73 11.97 -2.56
C GLY A 301 18.95 11.21 -3.85
N VAL A 302 18.81 11.93 -4.96
CA VAL A 302 19.07 11.44 -6.32
C VAL A 302 20.57 11.27 -6.54
N VAL A 303 20.99 10.21 -7.19
CA VAL A 303 22.40 10.03 -7.62
C VAL A 303 22.80 11.20 -8.52
N GLY A 304 23.85 11.92 -8.11
CA GLY A 304 24.28 13.16 -8.77
C GLY A 304 23.50 14.42 -8.36
N GLY A 305 22.66 14.31 -7.31
CA GLY A 305 21.89 15.43 -6.74
C GLY A 305 20.57 15.68 -7.44
N TRP A 306 19.72 16.52 -6.83
CA TRP A 306 18.37 16.81 -7.32
C TRP A 306 18.35 17.41 -8.74
N ASP A 307 19.39 18.15 -9.13
CA ASP A 307 19.48 18.72 -10.48
C ASP A 307 19.74 17.67 -11.55
N ASN A 308 20.24 16.50 -11.16
CA ASN A 308 20.40 15.34 -12.04
C ASN A 308 19.08 14.53 -12.21
N LEU A 309 18.02 14.87 -11.51
CA LEU A 309 16.72 14.22 -11.71
C LEU A 309 16.20 14.48 -13.13
N GLN A 310 15.76 13.42 -13.81
CA GLN A 310 15.08 13.48 -15.09
C GLN A 310 13.57 13.32 -14.94
N ALA A 311 13.15 12.23 -14.28
CA ALA A 311 11.74 11.90 -14.07
C ALA A 311 11.55 10.98 -12.86
N VAL A 312 10.31 10.88 -12.37
CA VAL A 312 9.89 9.94 -11.33
C VAL A 312 8.63 9.20 -11.77
N ILE A 313 8.58 7.89 -11.56
CA ILE A 313 7.33 7.12 -11.54
C ILE A 313 6.88 7.08 -10.08
N PRO A 314 5.74 7.70 -9.70
CA PRO A 314 5.43 7.92 -8.28
C PRO A 314 4.68 6.76 -7.60
N GLY A 315 4.12 5.84 -8.38
CA GLY A 315 3.15 4.88 -7.85
C GLY A 315 3.27 3.45 -8.35
N GLY A 316 4.47 3.04 -8.78
CA GLY A 316 4.70 1.79 -9.49
C GLY A 316 4.65 1.96 -11.00
N SER A 317 5.13 0.96 -11.73
CA SER A 317 5.33 1.04 -13.18
C SER A 317 4.05 1.30 -13.99
N SER A 318 2.88 1.03 -13.42
CA SER A 318 1.57 1.28 -14.03
C SER A 318 1.14 2.76 -14.01
N MET A 319 1.86 3.61 -13.25
CA MET A 319 1.55 5.03 -13.16
C MET A 319 2.39 5.85 -14.15
N PRO A 320 1.80 6.88 -14.78
CA PRO A 320 2.53 7.78 -15.66
C PRO A 320 3.72 8.43 -14.96
N LEU A 321 4.87 8.48 -15.64
CA LEU A 321 6.06 9.16 -15.16
C LEU A 321 5.86 10.68 -15.17
N LEU A 322 6.50 11.37 -14.22
CA LEU A 322 6.43 12.81 -14.04
C LEU A 322 7.81 13.44 -14.26
N PRO A 323 7.92 14.49 -15.08
CA PRO A 323 9.19 15.17 -15.31
C PRO A 323 9.62 15.98 -14.08
N LYS A 324 10.92 16.26 -13.95
CA LYS A 324 11.53 17.00 -12.83
C LYS A 324 10.73 18.25 -12.43
N LYS A 325 10.31 19.06 -13.41
CA LYS A 325 9.56 20.31 -13.17
C LYS A 325 8.30 20.10 -12.33
N VAL A 326 7.60 18.98 -12.51
CA VAL A 326 6.42 18.63 -11.72
C VAL A 326 6.86 18.10 -10.35
N CYS A 327 7.92 17.31 -10.31
CA CYS A 327 8.46 16.73 -9.08
C CYS A 327 8.94 17.77 -8.06
N ASP A 328 9.31 18.97 -8.49
CA ASP A 328 9.81 20.05 -7.62
C ASP A 328 8.79 20.51 -6.55
N THR A 329 7.49 20.40 -6.85
CA THR A 329 6.41 20.88 -5.97
C THR A 329 5.36 19.83 -5.62
N LEU A 330 5.54 18.60 -6.12
CA LEU A 330 4.58 17.52 -5.97
C LEU A 330 4.49 17.03 -4.52
N THR A 331 3.26 16.76 -4.06
CA THR A 331 3.00 16.05 -2.80
C THR A 331 2.53 14.62 -3.08
N MET A 332 2.95 13.67 -2.24
CA MET A 332 2.70 12.25 -2.40
C MET A 332 1.36 11.86 -1.78
N ASP A 333 0.29 12.18 -2.48
CA ASP A 333 -1.08 11.82 -2.13
C ASP A 333 -1.92 11.53 -3.39
N PHE A 334 -3.10 10.94 -3.22
CA PHE A 334 -3.94 10.51 -4.35
C PHE A 334 -4.38 11.70 -5.20
N ASP A 335 -4.84 12.77 -4.56
CA ASP A 335 -5.48 13.87 -5.27
C ASP A 335 -4.44 14.72 -6.02
N SER A 336 -3.31 15.05 -5.37
CA SER A 336 -2.21 15.78 -6.01
C SER A 336 -1.64 15.06 -7.23
N LEU A 337 -1.51 13.73 -7.15
CA LEU A 337 -0.99 12.95 -8.27
C LEU A 337 -2.01 12.84 -9.42
N ILE A 338 -3.31 12.75 -9.13
CA ILE A 338 -4.37 12.79 -10.15
C ILE A 338 -4.39 14.16 -10.86
N GLU A 339 -4.28 15.26 -10.11
CA GLU A 339 -4.20 16.62 -10.68
C GLU A 339 -3.00 16.77 -11.62
N ASN A 340 -1.90 16.09 -11.35
CA ASN A 340 -0.71 16.07 -12.22
C ASN A 340 -0.75 14.92 -13.26
N LYS A 341 -1.92 14.35 -13.56
CA LYS A 341 -2.14 13.31 -14.58
C LYS A 341 -1.33 12.03 -14.37
N SER A 342 -1.08 11.68 -13.10
CA SER A 342 -0.47 10.44 -12.66
C SER A 342 -1.32 9.81 -11.55
N GLY A 343 -0.76 8.97 -10.71
CA GLY A 343 -1.46 8.36 -9.58
C GLY A 343 -0.50 7.87 -8.50
N LEU A 344 -0.98 7.85 -7.24
CA LEU A 344 -0.22 7.31 -6.13
C LEU A 344 0.00 5.81 -6.27
N GLY A 345 -0.94 5.11 -6.90
CA GLY A 345 -0.84 3.67 -7.12
C GLY A 345 -0.48 2.93 -5.82
N THR A 346 0.54 2.10 -5.90
CA THR A 346 1.09 1.36 -4.75
C THR A 346 2.11 2.15 -3.93
N ALA A 347 2.44 3.39 -4.33
CA ALA A 347 3.53 4.21 -3.81
C ALA A 347 4.93 3.61 -4.04
N GLY A 348 5.09 2.88 -5.14
CA GLY A 348 6.40 2.47 -5.67
C GLY A 348 7.05 3.63 -6.42
N VAL A 349 7.93 4.37 -5.73
CA VAL A 349 8.62 5.56 -6.25
C VAL A 349 9.89 5.14 -6.97
N VAL A 350 9.91 5.23 -8.29
CA VAL A 350 11.08 4.89 -9.10
C VAL A 350 11.70 6.17 -9.68
N VAL A 351 12.89 6.48 -9.21
CA VAL A 351 13.65 7.68 -9.61
C VAL A 351 14.50 7.41 -10.83
N ILE A 352 14.42 8.25 -11.84
CA ILE A 352 15.20 8.18 -13.09
C ILE A 352 16.02 9.46 -13.17
N ASN A 353 17.35 9.32 -13.21
CA ASN A 353 18.26 10.46 -13.39
C ASN A 353 18.65 10.64 -14.87
N LYS A 354 19.34 11.75 -15.18
CA LYS A 354 19.73 12.12 -16.55
C LYS A 354 20.75 11.18 -17.19
N ASP A 355 21.38 10.30 -16.40
CA ASP A 355 22.34 9.30 -16.92
C ASP A 355 21.63 8.10 -17.55
N GLN A 356 20.32 7.99 -17.41
CA GLN A 356 19.50 6.93 -17.98
C GLN A 356 18.81 7.38 -19.28
N ASP A 357 18.76 6.49 -20.26
CA ASP A 357 17.89 6.68 -21.43
C ASP A 357 16.43 6.38 -21.03
N ILE A 358 15.61 7.42 -20.98
CA ILE A 358 14.19 7.29 -20.58
C ILE A 358 13.40 6.43 -21.55
N VAL A 359 13.76 6.42 -22.83
CA VAL A 359 13.09 5.59 -23.84
C VAL A 359 13.41 4.11 -23.60
N GLU A 360 14.64 3.79 -23.22
CA GLU A 360 15.03 2.43 -22.83
C GLU A 360 14.26 1.98 -21.55
N CYS A 361 14.14 2.87 -20.57
CA CYS A 361 13.35 2.60 -19.37
C CYS A 361 11.88 2.27 -19.73
N MET A 362 11.27 3.06 -20.62
CA MET A 362 9.89 2.84 -21.07
C MET A 362 9.75 1.56 -21.91
N ALA A 363 10.74 1.24 -22.75
CA ALA A 363 10.75 0.00 -23.52
C ALA A 363 10.80 -1.25 -22.61
N ARG A 364 11.55 -1.17 -21.51
CA ARG A 364 11.65 -2.24 -20.51
C ARG A 364 10.30 -2.45 -19.80
N ILE A 365 9.63 -1.38 -19.40
CA ILE A 365 8.27 -1.42 -18.82
C ILE A 365 7.26 -2.01 -19.81
N ALA A 366 7.28 -1.54 -21.06
CA ALA A 366 6.39 -2.06 -22.10
C ALA A 366 6.62 -3.57 -22.36
N ARG A 367 7.87 -4.05 -22.28
CA ARG A 367 8.20 -5.48 -22.37
C ARG A 367 7.58 -6.27 -21.22
N PHE A 368 7.62 -5.72 -20.00
CA PHE A 368 6.98 -6.32 -18.84
C PHE A 368 5.48 -6.50 -19.08
N TYR A 369 4.75 -5.44 -19.44
CA TYR A 369 3.31 -5.53 -19.70
C TYR A 369 2.93 -6.42 -20.87
N LYS A 370 3.77 -6.50 -21.91
CA LYS A 370 3.58 -7.49 -22.96
C LYS A 370 3.63 -8.92 -22.41
N HIS A 371 4.60 -9.21 -21.53
CA HIS A 371 4.76 -10.53 -20.93
C HIS A 371 3.61 -10.88 -19.98
N GLU A 372 3.17 -9.92 -19.18
CA GLU A 372 2.18 -10.11 -18.10
C GLU A 372 0.72 -9.95 -18.59
N SER A 373 0.49 -9.63 -19.86
CA SER A 373 -0.87 -9.53 -20.39
C SER A 373 -1.60 -10.88 -20.24
N CYS A 374 -2.76 -10.87 -19.58
CA CYS A 374 -3.60 -12.07 -19.45
C CYS A 374 -4.23 -12.53 -20.78
N GLY A 375 -4.14 -11.70 -21.83
CA GLY A 375 -4.63 -12.01 -23.17
C GLY A 375 -6.15 -11.93 -23.34
N GLN A 376 -6.90 -11.46 -22.34
CA GLN A 376 -8.37 -11.42 -22.41
C GLN A 376 -8.87 -10.40 -23.42
N CYS A 377 -8.44 -9.14 -23.31
CA CYS A 377 -8.89 -8.08 -24.22
C CYS A 377 -7.86 -7.79 -25.31
N THR A 378 -8.35 -7.57 -26.54
CA THR A 378 -7.53 -7.36 -27.74
C THR A 378 -6.57 -6.17 -27.62
N PRO A 379 -6.98 -4.99 -27.09
CA PRO A 379 -6.05 -3.84 -26.98
C PRO A 379 -4.82 -4.13 -26.15
N CYS A 380 -4.94 -4.87 -25.04
CA CYS A 380 -3.80 -5.25 -24.22
C CYS A 380 -3.03 -6.42 -24.85
N ARG A 381 -3.73 -7.48 -25.29
CA ARG A 381 -3.10 -8.68 -25.86
C ARG A 381 -2.18 -8.36 -27.04
N GLU A 382 -2.66 -7.53 -27.98
CA GLU A 382 -1.92 -7.17 -29.18
C GLU A 382 -1.15 -5.84 -29.03
N GLY A 383 -1.82 -4.82 -28.47
CA GLY A 383 -1.28 -3.47 -28.41
C GLY A 383 -0.04 -3.34 -27.50
N SER A 384 0.04 -4.08 -26.39
CA SER A 384 1.22 -4.08 -25.54
C SER A 384 2.46 -4.60 -26.29
N GLY A 385 2.27 -5.63 -27.14
CA GLY A 385 3.31 -6.17 -28.00
C GLY A 385 3.76 -5.18 -29.08
N TRP A 386 2.82 -4.42 -29.65
CA TRP A 386 3.13 -3.38 -30.64
C TRP A 386 3.89 -2.22 -30.02
N MET A 387 3.44 -1.71 -28.88
CA MET A 387 4.15 -0.65 -28.14
C MET A 387 5.58 -1.04 -27.83
N TRP A 388 5.78 -2.23 -27.27
CA TRP A 388 7.13 -2.71 -26.97
C TRP A 388 8.02 -2.76 -28.23
N ARG A 389 7.53 -3.32 -29.34
CA ARG A 389 8.30 -3.41 -30.59
C ARG A 389 8.67 -2.04 -31.17
N ILE A 390 7.78 -1.05 -31.07
CA ILE A 390 8.05 0.32 -31.51
C ILE A 390 9.15 0.93 -30.65
N LEU A 391 9.01 0.87 -29.32
CA LEU A 391 10.02 1.41 -28.40
C LEU A 391 11.38 0.71 -28.55
N ASP A 392 11.41 -0.61 -28.73
CA ASP A 392 12.64 -1.36 -28.95
C ASP A 392 13.35 -0.93 -30.26
N ARG A 393 12.60 -0.61 -31.33
CA ARG A 393 13.16 -0.04 -32.57
C ARG A 393 13.72 1.36 -32.35
N VAL A 394 13.06 2.20 -31.55
CA VAL A 394 13.56 3.54 -31.22
C VAL A 394 14.87 3.44 -30.45
N VAL A 395 14.92 2.60 -29.41
CA VAL A 395 16.17 2.34 -28.63
C VAL A 395 17.28 1.85 -29.53
N LYS A 396 17.00 0.96 -30.49
CA LYS A 396 17.99 0.42 -31.44
C LYS A 396 18.28 1.35 -32.59
N ARG A 397 17.74 2.57 -32.62
CA ARG A 397 17.87 3.54 -33.72
C ARG A 397 17.45 2.97 -35.09
N LYS A 398 16.47 2.08 -35.11
CA LYS A 398 15.86 1.44 -36.31
C LYS A 398 14.43 1.88 -36.58
N ALA A 399 13.96 2.92 -35.87
CA ALA A 399 12.68 3.55 -36.14
C ALA A 399 12.84 4.57 -37.29
N THR A 400 11.94 4.49 -38.27
CA THR A 400 11.82 5.45 -39.36
C THR A 400 10.64 6.36 -39.04
#